data_86e377a51f3f39a0f11a41263ce86185
#
_entry.id   86e377a51f3f39a0f11a41263ce86185
#
_cell.length_a   1.000
_cell.length_b   1.000
_cell.length_c   1.000
_cell.angle_alpha   90.00
_cell.angle_beta   90.00
_cell.angle_gamma   90.00
#
_symmetry.space_group_name_H-M   'P 1'
#
loop_
_entity.id
_entity.type
_entity.pdbx_description
1 polymer ?
#
loop_
_entity_poly.entity_id
_entity_poly.type
_entity_poly.pdbx_seq_one_letter_code
_entity_poly.pdbx_strand_id
1 'polypeptide(L)'
;MSLKNNLAHWEAEPFGTELIELALGDLLDRRAEEVPDKEALVYHYPEFGLDLRMNYRQYRDAVNQLAKGLMALGIEKGDHIAVWATNVPEWVFLELAVSKIGGVLVTINTNYRAAEIEYALRQGDIKALFMIEDLRGFSYLEAVSSVAPELKSLADPLGQELNSENLPRLKRVVLIGKEAKPGVLLYSQITALADQVSDEELKARQASVGVHDVVQMQYTSGTTGFPKAVMLTHHSLVNQAHIACSRGALSADERYVTSMPYFHIAGSLGAIVYSLFLGCTLIPLIAFDPAKQLELFEKEKGTFTFAVPTMLVAMLNHPRFAEFNLSSLKNIFTGATPVPVVVMEQIKDRIGADCSIVFGMTETTGAVTQSFYSDSFEMKAATVGLTIPHTEIKIVNPATGETCQCGESGELWTRGYANMVGYYNMPDKSAETLDADGWLHSGDLARMRPDGYINIVGRVKDMIIRGGENIYPAEIEAFLMRHPKIAEAQIVGIPDAFMGEEVCALIRLKPGEAVTEDELREHCKANIARHKVPKHFRFIETFPLTASGKVQKFVLRDQLIKELGLENVAEMKTA
;
A
#
# COMPACT_ATOMS: atom_id res chain seq x y z
N MET A 1 19.21 -17.36 17.36
CA MET A 1 20.54 -16.90 16.85
C MET A 1 20.96 -15.66 17.59
N SER A 2 22.24 -15.48 17.88
CA SER A 2 22.80 -14.24 18.42
C SER A 2 23.43 -13.46 17.27
N LEU A 3 23.18 -12.15 17.24
CA LEU A 3 23.82 -11.25 16.29
C LEU A 3 25.36 -11.38 16.35
N LYS A 4 26.02 -11.53 15.22
CA LYS A 4 27.47 -11.57 15.15
C LYS A 4 28.03 -10.20 15.57
N ASN A 5 28.86 -10.16 16.61
CA ASN A 5 29.56 -8.97 17.09
C ASN A 5 28.67 -7.78 17.50
N ASN A 6 27.42 -8.03 17.97
CA ASN A 6 26.44 -6.99 18.32
C ASN A 6 26.10 -5.98 17.20
N LEU A 7 26.40 -6.29 15.94
CA LEU A 7 26.04 -5.46 14.81
C LEU A 7 24.53 -5.57 14.51
N ALA A 8 23.93 -4.47 14.16
CA ALA A 8 22.52 -4.39 13.76
C ALA A 8 22.33 -4.89 12.31
N HIS A 9 22.63 -6.18 12.10
CA HIS A 9 22.53 -6.89 10.84
C HIS A 9 21.91 -8.27 11.09
N TRP A 10 20.79 -8.55 10.42
CA TRP A 10 20.03 -9.77 10.57
C TRP A 10 19.71 -10.38 9.20
N GLU A 11 20.14 -11.61 9.00
CA GLU A 11 19.74 -12.47 7.90
C GLU A 11 18.73 -13.48 8.42
N ALA A 12 17.51 -13.46 7.85
CA ALA A 12 16.46 -14.36 8.30
C ALA A 12 16.62 -15.75 7.69
N GLU A 13 16.60 -16.75 8.56
CA GLU A 13 16.60 -18.16 8.13
C GLU A 13 15.33 -18.48 7.31
N PRO A 14 15.40 -19.41 6.35
CA PRO A 14 14.25 -19.83 5.54
C PRO A 14 13.09 -20.42 6.35
N PHE A 15 13.33 -20.99 7.54
CA PHE A 15 12.33 -21.63 8.42
C PHE A 15 11.44 -22.67 7.71
N GLY A 16 11.99 -23.37 6.70
CA GLY A 16 11.26 -24.36 5.91
C GLY A 16 10.32 -23.77 4.86
N THR A 17 10.40 -22.46 4.59
CA THR A 17 9.70 -21.80 3.48
C THR A 17 10.65 -21.66 2.30
N GLU A 18 10.54 -22.55 1.30
CA GLU A 18 11.30 -22.41 0.06
C GLU A 18 10.63 -21.38 -0.85
N LEU A 19 11.44 -20.64 -1.64
CA LEU A 19 10.88 -19.73 -2.64
C LEU A 19 10.24 -20.51 -3.79
N ILE A 20 9.12 -20.02 -4.29
CA ILE A 20 8.27 -20.67 -5.29
C ILE A 20 8.53 -20.03 -6.65
N GLU A 21 8.88 -20.85 -7.63
CA GLU A 21 9.05 -20.46 -9.03
C GLU A 21 7.70 -20.63 -9.78
N LEU A 22 6.78 -19.67 -9.58
CA LEU A 22 5.44 -19.73 -10.16
C LEU A 22 4.99 -18.31 -10.57
N ALA A 23 4.46 -18.19 -11.79
CA ALA A 23 3.83 -16.95 -12.23
C ALA A 23 2.43 -16.78 -11.63
N LEU A 24 1.97 -15.54 -11.48
CA LEU A 24 0.67 -15.24 -10.85
C LEU A 24 -0.52 -15.85 -11.61
N GLY A 25 -0.45 -15.88 -12.96
CA GLY A 25 -1.46 -16.53 -13.78
C GLY A 25 -1.52 -18.04 -13.56
N ASP A 26 -0.36 -18.70 -13.42
CA ASP A 26 -0.28 -20.14 -13.16
C ASP A 26 -0.78 -20.50 -11.76
N LEU A 27 -0.61 -19.59 -10.79
CA LEU A 27 -1.14 -19.78 -9.44
C LEU A 27 -2.69 -19.90 -9.46
N LEU A 28 -3.38 -19.08 -10.28
CA LEU A 28 -4.84 -19.19 -10.45
C LEU A 28 -5.24 -20.54 -11.06
N ASP A 29 -4.54 -20.99 -12.10
CA ASP A 29 -4.83 -22.27 -12.74
C ASP A 29 -4.65 -23.42 -11.77
N ARG A 30 -3.54 -23.42 -11.04
CA ARG A 30 -3.26 -24.40 -9.98
C ARG A 30 -4.38 -24.44 -8.93
N ARG A 31 -4.87 -23.28 -8.45
CA ARG A 31 -5.97 -23.25 -7.47
C ARG A 31 -7.28 -23.75 -8.06
N ALA A 32 -7.58 -23.41 -9.32
CA ALA A 32 -8.77 -23.92 -10.00
C ALA A 32 -8.72 -25.43 -10.28
N GLU A 33 -7.54 -26.03 -10.35
CA GLU A 33 -7.34 -27.47 -10.44
C GLU A 33 -7.45 -28.16 -9.07
N GLU A 34 -6.81 -27.59 -8.03
CA GLU A 34 -6.79 -28.18 -6.68
C GLU A 34 -8.14 -28.10 -5.97
N VAL A 35 -8.86 -26.96 -6.09
CA VAL A 35 -10.11 -26.71 -5.36
C VAL A 35 -11.17 -26.04 -6.25
N PRO A 36 -11.55 -26.67 -7.39
CA PRO A 36 -12.37 -26.06 -8.45
C PRO A 36 -13.73 -25.54 -7.97
N ASP A 37 -14.36 -26.26 -7.05
CA ASP A 37 -15.72 -25.98 -6.60
C ASP A 37 -15.77 -25.16 -5.31
N LYS A 38 -14.62 -24.83 -4.72
CA LYS A 38 -14.53 -23.98 -3.52
C LYS A 38 -14.83 -22.52 -3.86
N GLU A 39 -15.60 -21.86 -2.99
CA GLU A 39 -15.89 -20.42 -3.13
C GLU A 39 -14.59 -19.62 -3.09
N ALA A 40 -14.37 -18.78 -4.11
CA ALA A 40 -13.15 -18.00 -4.28
C ALA A 40 -13.38 -16.51 -4.06
N LEU A 41 -14.48 -15.96 -4.61
CA LEU A 41 -14.74 -14.53 -4.65
C LEU A 41 -16.21 -14.24 -4.35
N VAL A 42 -16.46 -13.31 -3.40
CA VAL A 42 -17.82 -12.92 -3.00
C VAL A 42 -17.92 -11.40 -2.95
N TYR A 43 -18.83 -10.83 -3.75
CA TYR A 43 -19.29 -9.45 -3.63
C TYR A 43 -20.76 -9.45 -3.25
N HIS A 44 -21.10 -8.78 -2.18
CA HIS A 44 -22.50 -8.70 -1.72
C HIS A 44 -22.94 -7.25 -1.55
N TYR A 45 -23.46 -6.69 -2.63
CA TYR A 45 -23.96 -5.31 -2.75
C TYR A 45 -25.27 -5.29 -3.55
N PRO A 46 -26.35 -5.93 -3.05
CA PRO A 46 -27.62 -6.00 -3.76
C PRO A 46 -28.20 -4.60 -4.05
N GLU A 47 -27.89 -3.61 -3.23
CA GLU A 47 -28.26 -2.20 -3.42
C GLU A 47 -27.69 -1.57 -4.69
N PHE A 48 -26.58 -2.10 -5.21
CA PHE A 48 -25.95 -1.69 -6.48
C PHE A 48 -26.20 -2.70 -7.61
N GLY A 49 -27.01 -3.74 -7.36
CA GLY A 49 -27.22 -4.84 -8.31
C GLY A 49 -25.98 -5.69 -8.53
N LEU A 50 -25.09 -5.74 -7.55
CA LEU A 50 -23.88 -6.56 -7.54
C LEU A 50 -24.00 -7.62 -6.43
N ASP A 51 -24.35 -8.84 -6.81
CA ASP A 51 -24.33 -10.02 -5.94
C ASP A 51 -23.62 -11.14 -6.70
N LEU A 52 -22.31 -11.22 -6.48
CA LEU A 52 -21.41 -12.13 -7.19
C LEU A 52 -20.87 -13.18 -6.22
N ARG A 53 -21.04 -14.46 -6.58
CA ARG A 53 -20.38 -15.60 -5.91
C ARG A 53 -19.77 -16.49 -6.96
N MET A 54 -18.48 -16.70 -6.88
CA MET A 54 -17.73 -17.53 -7.81
C MET A 54 -16.88 -18.55 -7.06
N ASN A 55 -16.86 -19.79 -7.57
CA ASN A 55 -15.85 -20.76 -7.20
C ASN A 55 -14.56 -20.56 -8.01
N TYR A 56 -13.49 -21.28 -7.66
CA TYR A 56 -12.19 -21.11 -8.33
C TYR A 56 -12.22 -21.45 -9.83
N ARG A 57 -13.04 -22.41 -10.26
CA ARG A 57 -13.26 -22.73 -11.68
C ARG A 57 -13.88 -21.54 -12.41
N GLN A 58 -14.99 -21.02 -11.90
CA GLN A 58 -15.68 -19.87 -12.50
C GLN A 58 -14.79 -18.62 -12.51
N TYR A 59 -14.01 -18.42 -11.47
CA TYR A 59 -13.05 -17.32 -11.37
C TYR A 59 -11.97 -17.42 -12.44
N ARG A 60 -11.33 -18.59 -12.61
CA ARG A 60 -10.36 -18.85 -13.68
C ARG A 60 -10.99 -18.63 -15.06
N ASP A 61 -12.20 -19.16 -15.28
CA ASP A 61 -12.85 -19.09 -16.60
C ASP A 61 -13.17 -17.63 -16.98
N ALA A 62 -13.62 -16.79 -16.02
CA ALA A 62 -13.82 -15.35 -16.24
C ALA A 62 -12.49 -14.63 -16.54
N VAL A 63 -11.42 -14.97 -15.83
CA VAL A 63 -10.08 -14.42 -16.08
C VAL A 63 -9.56 -14.86 -17.47
N ASN A 64 -9.74 -16.11 -17.85
CA ASN A 64 -9.34 -16.60 -19.19
C ASN A 64 -10.12 -15.91 -20.29
N GLN A 65 -11.43 -15.69 -20.11
CA GLN A 65 -12.25 -14.94 -21.06
C GLN A 65 -11.73 -13.52 -21.25
N LEU A 66 -11.41 -12.81 -20.16
CA LEU A 66 -10.84 -11.47 -20.25
C LEU A 66 -9.44 -11.48 -20.87
N ALA A 67 -8.58 -12.44 -20.52
CA ALA A 67 -7.23 -12.59 -21.06
C ALA A 67 -7.25 -12.76 -22.60
N LYS A 68 -8.13 -13.63 -23.11
CA LYS A 68 -8.36 -13.80 -24.56
C LYS A 68 -8.88 -12.53 -25.20
N GLY A 69 -9.84 -11.83 -24.56
CA GLY A 69 -10.36 -10.56 -25.03
C GLY A 69 -9.29 -9.48 -25.14
N LEU A 70 -8.37 -9.41 -24.18
CA LEU A 70 -7.21 -8.51 -24.21
C LEU A 70 -6.26 -8.86 -25.37
N MET A 71 -5.97 -10.15 -25.59
CA MET A 71 -5.16 -10.60 -26.73
C MET A 71 -5.82 -10.22 -28.06
N ALA A 72 -7.12 -10.44 -28.21
CA ALA A 72 -7.89 -10.06 -29.42
C ALA A 72 -7.93 -8.53 -29.62
N LEU A 73 -7.89 -7.74 -28.54
CA LEU A 73 -7.77 -6.27 -28.59
C LEU A 73 -6.37 -5.81 -29.04
N GLY A 74 -5.40 -6.72 -29.18
CA GLY A 74 -4.04 -6.42 -29.58
C GLY A 74 -3.09 -6.09 -28.42
N ILE A 75 -3.41 -6.51 -27.20
CA ILE A 75 -2.51 -6.42 -26.06
C ILE A 75 -1.43 -7.51 -26.17
N GLU A 76 -0.20 -7.10 -26.09
CA GLU A 76 0.97 -7.98 -26.19
C GLU A 76 1.72 -8.10 -24.86
N LYS A 77 2.64 -9.07 -24.79
CA LYS A 77 3.55 -9.23 -23.64
C LYS A 77 4.37 -7.94 -23.47
N GLY A 78 4.44 -7.43 -22.24
CA GLY A 78 5.14 -6.21 -21.89
C GLY A 78 4.32 -4.93 -22.09
N ASP A 79 3.11 -4.99 -22.65
CA ASP A 79 2.23 -3.82 -22.69
C ASP A 79 1.74 -3.43 -21.30
N HIS A 80 1.60 -2.13 -21.07
CA HIS A 80 1.14 -1.57 -19.81
C HIS A 80 -0.36 -1.25 -19.86
N ILE A 81 -1.09 -1.86 -18.93
CA ILE A 81 -2.54 -1.72 -18.80
C ILE A 81 -2.85 -1.05 -17.45
N ALA A 82 -3.38 0.17 -17.50
CA ALA A 82 -3.75 0.89 -16.29
C ALA A 82 -5.18 0.55 -15.84
N VAL A 83 -5.38 0.55 -14.52
CA VAL A 83 -6.70 0.42 -13.91
C VAL A 83 -6.95 1.54 -12.91
N TRP A 84 -8.02 2.29 -13.13
CA TRP A 84 -8.45 3.43 -12.31
C TRP A 84 -9.88 3.22 -11.82
N ALA A 85 -10.00 2.42 -10.76
CA ALA A 85 -11.27 2.01 -10.20
C ALA A 85 -11.15 1.72 -8.70
N THR A 86 -12.28 1.66 -8.02
CA THR A 86 -12.41 1.11 -6.66
C THR A 86 -12.27 -0.42 -6.69
N ASN A 87 -12.49 -1.11 -5.57
CA ASN A 87 -12.36 -2.57 -5.47
C ASN A 87 -13.52 -3.30 -6.16
N VAL A 88 -13.72 -3.08 -7.45
CA VAL A 88 -14.75 -3.77 -8.24
C VAL A 88 -14.28 -5.16 -8.71
N PRO A 89 -15.18 -6.11 -9.03
CA PRO A 89 -14.80 -7.45 -9.49
C PRO A 89 -13.89 -7.44 -10.74
N GLU A 90 -14.15 -6.53 -11.65
CA GLU A 90 -13.40 -6.39 -12.90
C GLU A 90 -11.93 -6.06 -12.66
N TRP A 91 -11.59 -5.38 -11.55
CA TRP A 91 -10.21 -5.18 -11.13
C TRP A 91 -9.52 -6.52 -10.86
N VAL A 92 -10.17 -7.39 -10.08
CA VAL A 92 -9.63 -8.70 -9.69
C VAL A 92 -9.36 -9.55 -10.93
N PHE A 93 -10.32 -9.55 -11.88
CA PHE A 93 -10.16 -10.27 -13.14
C PHE A 93 -9.06 -9.67 -14.01
N LEU A 94 -8.95 -8.34 -14.05
CA LEU A 94 -7.97 -7.64 -14.86
C LEU A 94 -6.53 -7.91 -14.37
N GLU A 95 -6.29 -7.89 -13.07
CA GLU A 95 -4.96 -8.19 -12.51
C GLU A 95 -4.46 -9.56 -12.95
N LEU A 96 -5.31 -10.56 -12.89
CA LEU A 96 -4.94 -11.93 -13.26
C LEU A 96 -4.93 -12.17 -14.77
N ALA A 97 -5.83 -11.54 -15.53
CA ALA A 97 -5.85 -11.65 -16.97
C ALA A 97 -4.61 -11.00 -17.61
N VAL A 98 -4.23 -9.81 -17.15
CA VAL A 98 -3.00 -9.12 -17.58
C VAL A 98 -1.78 -9.95 -17.23
N SER A 99 -1.73 -10.54 -16.02
CA SER A 99 -0.61 -11.38 -15.60
C SER A 99 -0.47 -12.64 -16.47
N LYS A 100 -1.59 -13.28 -16.88
CA LYS A 100 -1.57 -14.48 -17.75
C LYS A 100 -0.99 -14.21 -19.13
N ILE A 101 -1.24 -13.05 -19.69
CA ILE A 101 -0.77 -12.70 -21.04
C ILE A 101 0.60 -12.00 -21.05
N GLY A 102 1.22 -11.85 -19.88
CA GLY A 102 2.53 -11.20 -19.70
C GLY A 102 2.48 -9.69 -19.86
N GLY A 103 1.31 -9.05 -19.73
CA GLY A 103 1.19 -7.61 -19.62
C GLY A 103 1.60 -7.12 -18.21
N VAL A 104 1.73 -5.81 -18.07
CA VAL A 104 2.05 -5.15 -16.80
C VAL A 104 0.83 -4.36 -16.32
N LEU A 105 0.27 -4.73 -15.17
CA LEU A 105 -0.82 -3.97 -14.57
C LEU A 105 -0.28 -2.71 -13.91
N VAL A 106 -0.81 -1.55 -14.26
CA VAL A 106 -0.44 -0.26 -13.66
C VAL A 106 -1.58 0.26 -12.82
N THR A 107 -1.35 0.35 -11.51
CA THR A 107 -2.41 0.70 -10.57
C THR A 107 -2.50 2.22 -10.40
N ILE A 108 -3.69 2.79 -10.56
CA ILE A 108 -3.93 4.23 -10.46
C ILE A 108 -4.71 4.55 -9.19
N ASN A 109 -4.17 5.51 -8.41
CA ASN A 109 -4.84 5.98 -7.20
C ASN A 109 -6.19 6.62 -7.54
N THR A 110 -7.25 6.15 -6.89
CA THR A 110 -8.63 6.61 -7.10
C THR A 110 -8.86 8.10 -6.80
N ASN A 111 -7.97 8.73 -6.05
CA ASN A 111 -8.07 10.15 -5.72
C ASN A 111 -7.36 11.08 -6.74
N TYR A 112 -6.68 10.53 -7.75
CA TYR A 112 -6.00 11.34 -8.76
C TYR A 112 -6.99 12.24 -9.52
N ARG A 113 -6.49 13.43 -9.90
CA ARG A 113 -7.20 14.42 -10.72
C ARG A 113 -6.59 14.47 -12.12
N ALA A 114 -7.13 15.30 -13.00
CA ALA A 114 -6.72 15.36 -14.39
C ALA A 114 -5.20 15.49 -14.61
N ALA A 115 -4.50 16.35 -13.88
CA ALA A 115 -3.05 16.50 -14.02
C ALA A 115 -2.26 15.28 -13.53
N GLU A 116 -2.73 14.62 -12.48
CA GLU A 116 -2.08 13.44 -11.92
C GLU A 116 -2.32 12.21 -12.80
N ILE A 117 -3.53 12.05 -13.36
CA ILE A 117 -3.81 10.97 -14.30
C ILE A 117 -3.05 11.17 -15.62
N GLU A 118 -2.94 12.40 -16.13
CA GLU A 118 -2.12 12.70 -17.32
C GLU A 118 -0.67 12.25 -17.08
N TYR A 119 -0.09 12.66 -15.95
CA TYR A 119 1.27 12.26 -15.59
C TYR A 119 1.42 10.74 -15.55
N ALA A 120 0.52 10.04 -14.84
CA ALA A 120 0.60 8.59 -14.66
C ALA A 120 0.46 7.84 -16.00
N LEU A 121 -0.47 8.25 -16.85
CA LEU A 121 -0.67 7.62 -18.17
C LEU A 121 0.51 7.83 -19.12
N ARG A 122 1.13 9.03 -19.06
CA ARG A 122 2.29 9.37 -19.89
C ARG A 122 3.56 8.70 -19.38
N GLN A 123 3.88 8.86 -18.08
CA GLN A 123 5.09 8.33 -17.47
C GLN A 123 5.13 6.79 -17.48
N GLY A 124 3.96 6.17 -17.30
CA GLY A 124 3.80 4.72 -17.32
C GLY A 124 3.66 4.12 -18.71
N ASP A 125 3.76 4.88 -19.82
CA ASP A 125 3.61 4.40 -21.20
C ASP A 125 2.35 3.53 -21.41
N ILE A 126 1.20 3.98 -20.86
CA ILE A 126 -0.03 3.19 -20.80
C ILE A 126 -0.62 2.99 -22.21
N LYS A 127 -0.84 1.72 -22.59
CA LYS A 127 -1.49 1.33 -23.85
C LYS A 127 -3.01 1.25 -23.74
N ALA A 128 -3.52 0.74 -22.62
CA ALA A 128 -4.96 0.65 -22.35
C ALA A 128 -5.28 1.11 -20.94
N LEU A 129 -6.35 1.90 -20.78
CA LEU A 129 -6.86 2.36 -19.50
C LEU A 129 -8.24 1.75 -19.25
N PHE A 130 -8.37 0.99 -18.15
CA PHE A 130 -9.64 0.52 -17.62
C PHE A 130 -10.07 1.42 -16.47
N MET A 131 -11.30 1.93 -16.48
CA MET A 131 -11.77 2.84 -15.44
C MET A 131 -13.26 2.70 -15.15
N ILE A 132 -13.68 3.07 -13.93
CA ILE A 132 -15.10 3.36 -13.64
C ILE A 132 -15.46 4.75 -14.17
N GLU A 133 -16.76 5.06 -14.29
CA GLU A 133 -17.20 6.35 -14.86
C GLU A 133 -16.91 7.52 -13.92
N ASP A 134 -17.21 7.34 -12.65
CA ASP A 134 -17.05 8.38 -11.61
C ASP A 134 -16.80 7.79 -10.22
N LEU A 135 -16.32 8.64 -9.32
CA LEU A 135 -16.23 8.35 -7.89
C LEU A 135 -16.56 9.59 -7.07
N ARG A 136 -17.58 9.51 -6.21
CA ARG A 136 -17.99 10.58 -5.28
C ARG A 136 -18.20 11.93 -5.99
N GLY A 137 -18.84 11.89 -7.16
CA GLY A 137 -19.16 13.07 -7.96
C GLY A 137 -17.99 13.63 -8.79
N PHE A 138 -16.86 12.95 -8.83
CA PHE A 138 -15.75 13.27 -9.74
C PHE A 138 -15.76 12.31 -10.92
N SER A 139 -15.98 12.83 -12.13
CA SER A 139 -16.01 12.05 -13.36
C SER A 139 -14.60 11.74 -13.85
N TYR A 140 -14.27 10.45 -13.89
CA TYR A 140 -13.01 9.95 -14.47
C TYR A 140 -13.01 10.10 -15.97
N LEU A 141 -14.18 9.88 -16.59
CA LEU A 141 -14.33 10.04 -18.04
C LEU A 141 -14.08 11.48 -18.49
N GLU A 142 -14.61 12.46 -17.77
CA GLU A 142 -14.34 13.87 -18.08
C GLU A 142 -12.87 14.22 -17.85
N ALA A 143 -12.25 13.73 -16.78
CA ALA A 143 -10.84 13.94 -16.52
C ALA A 143 -9.95 13.41 -17.65
N VAL A 144 -10.16 12.17 -18.10
CA VAL A 144 -9.43 11.59 -19.22
C VAL A 144 -9.73 12.33 -20.52
N SER A 145 -11.00 12.70 -20.76
CA SER A 145 -11.40 13.46 -21.96
C SER A 145 -10.83 14.88 -21.99
N SER A 146 -10.51 15.47 -20.83
CA SER A 146 -9.84 16.78 -20.79
C SER A 146 -8.36 16.69 -21.15
N VAL A 147 -7.72 15.56 -20.86
CA VAL A 147 -6.31 15.28 -21.18
C VAL A 147 -6.15 14.76 -22.62
N ALA A 148 -7.09 13.94 -23.08
CA ALA A 148 -7.13 13.39 -24.43
C ALA A 148 -8.46 13.76 -25.12
N PRO A 149 -8.61 15.00 -25.59
CA PRO A 149 -9.88 15.49 -26.16
C PRO A 149 -10.31 14.74 -27.44
N GLU A 150 -9.37 14.13 -28.12
CA GLU A 150 -9.60 13.28 -29.31
C GLU A 150 -10.52 12.09 -28.99
N LEU A 151 -10.59 11.67 -27.74
CA LEU A 151 -11.47 10.60 -27.28
C LEU A 151 -12.94 10.88 -27.64
N LYS A 152 -13.39 12.14 -27.52
CA LYS A 152 -14.77 12.54 -27.81
C LYS A 152 -15.17 12.40 -29.28
N SER A 153 -14.19 12.44 -30.17
CA SER A 153 -14.39 12.32 -31.64
C SER A 153 -14.15 10.92 -32.18
N LEU A 154 -13.71 9.97 -31.34
CA LEU A 154 -13.45 8.60 -31.73
C LEU A 154 -14.80 7.85 -31.91
N ALA A 155 -15.24 7.69 -33.13
CA ALA A 155 -16.56 7.13 -33.43
C ALA A 155 -16.62 5.60 -33.29
N ASP A 156 -15.54 4.91 -33.60
CA ASP A 156 -15.41 3.45 -33.49
C ASP A 156 -14.19 3.07 -32.62
N PRO A 157 -14.34 3.05 -31.30
CA PRO A 157 -13.22 2.77 -30.40
C PRO A 157 -12.75 1.29 -30.46
N LEU A 158 -13.50 0.39 -31.10
CA LEU A 158 -13.08 -0.99 -31.34
C LEU A 158 -12.24 -1.12 -32.60
N GLY A 159 -12.70 -0.55 -33.70
CA GLY A 159 -12.02 -0.63 -35.02
C GLY A 159 -10.88 0.37 -35.19
N GLN A 160 -10.83 1.42 -34.37
CA GLN A 160 -9.84 2.49 -34.44
C GLN A 160 -9.15 2.72 -33.12
N GLU A 161 -7.84 2.93 -33.14
CA GLU A 161 -7.08 3.31 -31.95
C GLU A 161 -7.21 4.81 -31.67
N LEU A 162 -7.19 5.16 -30.39
CA LEU A 162 -7.03 6.55 -29.97
C LEU A 162 -5.67 7.08 -30.47
N ASN A 163 -5.68 8.26 -31.06
CA ASN A 163 -4.47 8.96 -31.49
C ASN A 163 -4.43 10.33 -30.80
N SER A 164 -3.99 10.33 -29.55
CA SER A 164 -3.88 11.54 -28.74
C SER A 164 -2.48 12.13 -28.82
N GLU A 165 -2.40 13.45 -29.02
CA GLU A 165 -1.14 14.18 -29.00
C GLU A 165 -0.52 14.17 -27.58
N ASN A 166 -1.36 14.34 -26.56
CA ASN A 166 -0.90 14.37 -25.18
C ASN A 166 -0.52 12.99 -24.64
N LEU A 167 -1.22 11.93 -25.08
CA LEU A 167 -1.05 10.56 -24.62
C LEU A 167 -0.79 9.61 -25.80
N PRO A 168 0.36 9.71 -26.48
CA PRO A 168 0.61 9.00 -27.76
C PRO A 168 0.66 7.48 -27.62
N ARG A 169 0.92 6.97 -26.41
CA ARG A 169 0.92 5.52 -26.13
C ARG A 169 -0.47 4.98 -25.81
N LEU A 170 -1.40 5.82 -25.34
CA LEU A 170 -2.76 5.39 -24.99
C LEU A 170 -3.57 5.09 -26.27
N LYS A 171 -3.94 3.84 -26.45
CA LYS A 171 -4.66 3.34 -27.63
C LYS A 171 -6.11 3.00 -27.34
N ARG A 172 -6.41 2.57 -26.11
CA ARG A 172 -7.73 2.11 -25.70
C ARG A 172 -8.13 2.70 -24.35
N VAL A 173 -9.38 3.14 -24.26
CA VAL A 173 -10.01 3.50 -22.98
C VAL A 173 -11.23 2.62 -22.81
N VAL A 174 -11.31 1.89 -21.70
CA VAL A 174 -12.33 0.89 -21.42
C VAL A 174 -13.09 1.30 -20.15
N LEU A 175 -14.40 1.40 -20.26
CA LEU A 175 -15.28 1.74 -19.17
C LEU A 175 -15.78 0.45 -18.48
N ILE A 176 -15.55 0.36 -17.17
CA ILE A 176 -16.18 -0.62 -16.29
C ILE A 176 -17.55 -0.06 -15.93
N GLY A 177 -18.54 -0.40 -16.72
CA GLY A 177 -19.89 0.13 -16.63
C GLY A 177 -20.86 -0.59 -17.57
N LYS A 178 -22.13 -0.19 -17.53
CA LYS A 178 -23.21 -0.81 -18.32
C LYS A 178 -23.61 0.02 -19.54
N GLU A 179 -23.35 1.31 -19.52
CA GLU A 179 -23.79 2.23 -20.57
C GLU A 179 -22.64 2.64 -21.47
N ALA A 180 -22.85 2.53 -22.77
CA ALA A 180 -21.88 2.99 -23.76
C ALA A 180 -21.73 4.52 -23.72
N LYS A 181 -20.48 4.98 -23.82
CA LYS A 181 -20.13 6.41 -23.87
C LYS A 181 -19.29 6.68 -25.13
N PRO A 182 -19.33 7.89 -25.68
CA PRO A 182 -18.52 8.21 -26.86
C PRO A 182 -17.02 7.97 -26.63
N GLY A 183 -16.36 7.38 -27.58
CA GLY A 183 -14.92 7.19 -27.62
C GLY A 183 -14.34 6.12 -26.71
N VAL A 184 -15.15 5.46 -25.89
CA VAL A 184 -14.71 4.41 -24.97
C VAL A 184 -15.35 3.06 -25.27
N LEU A 185 -14.61 2.00 -24.99
CA LEU A 185 -15.12 0.62 -25.02
C LEU A 185 -15.80 0.28 -23.69
N LEU A 186 -16.78 -0.61 -23.72
CA LEU A 186 -17.27 -1.25 -22.49
C LEU A 186 -16.41 -2.49 -22.16
N TYR A 187 -16.25 -2.77 -20.88
CA TYR A 187 -15.61 -4.00 -20.39
C TYR A 187 -16.23 -5.26 -21.03
N SER A 188 -17.55 -5.29 -21.15
CA SER A 188 -18.28 -6.40 -21.78
C SER A 188 -17.95 -6.59 -23.28
N GLN A 189 -17.56 -5.55 -23.99
CA GLN A 189 -17.12 -5.68 -25.38
C GLN A 189 -15.75 -6.38 -25.45
N ILE A 190 -14.86 -6.15 -24.47
CA ILE A 190 -13.57 -6.83 -24.43
C ILE A 190 -13.76 -8.32 -24.17
N THR A 191 -14.57 -8.69 -23.16
CA THR A 191 -14.84 -10.11 -22.88
C THR A 191 -15.55 -10.83 -24.05
N ALA A 192 -16.37 -10.11 -24.85
CA ALA A 192 -17.01 -10.65 -26.03
C ALA A 192 -16.02 -10.96 -27.18
N LEU A 193 -14.82 -10.39 -27.19
CA LEU A 193 -13.78 -10.72 -28.17
C LEU A 193 -13.10 -12.08 -27.90
N ALA A 194 -13.35 -12.71 -26.77
CA ALA A 194 -12.65 -13.92 -26.34
C ALA A 194 -12.71 -15.07 -27.35
N ASP A 195 -13.82 -15.20 -28.08
CA ASP A 195 -14.00 -16.26 -29.12
C ASP A 195 -13.06 -16.12 -30.31
N GLN A 196 -12.37 -14.98 -30.46
CA GLN A 196 -11.37 -14.76 -31.53
C GLN A 196 -10.01 -15.37 -31.18
N VAL A 197 -9.79 -15.84 -29.94
CA VAL A 197 -8.54 -16.43 -29.46
C VAL A 197 -8.82 -17.82 -28.90
N SER A 198 -8.10 -18.82 -29.36
CA SER A 198 -8.23 -20.19 -28.87
C SER A 198 -7.62 -20.39 -27.47
N ASP A 199 -7.95 -21.52 -26.82
CA ASP A 199 -7.33 -21.89 -25.55
C ASP A 199 -5.84 -22.21 -25.71
N GLU A 200 -5.47 -22.77 -26.87
CA GLU A 200 -4.08 -23.08 -27.23
C GLU A 200 -3.24 -21.81 -27.36
N GLU A 201 -3.77 -20.76 -27.99
CA GLU A 201 -3.09 -19.45 -28.10
C GLU A 201 -2.91 -18.79 -26.74
N LEU A 202 -3.93 -18.83 -25.88
CA LEU A 202 -3.81 -18.32 -24.50
C LEU A 202 -2.74 -19.11 -23.72
N LYS A 203 -2.76 -20.44 -23.78
CA LYS A 203 -1.75 -21.30 -23.13
C LYS A 203 -0.34 -21.02 -23.66
N ALA A 204 -0.17 -20.84 -24.96
CA ALA A 204 1.12 -20.52 -25.55
C ALA A 204 1.63 -19.15 -25.08
N ARG A 205 0.75 -18.14 -24.98
CA ARG A 205 1.08 -16.82 -24.44
C ARG A 205 1.47 -16.90 -22.97
N GLN A 206 0.68 -17.58 -22.14
CA GLN A 206 0.94 -17.77 -20.72
C GLN A 206 2.28 -18.49 -20.49
N ALA A 207 2.57 -19.55 -21.25
CA ALA A 207 3.84 -20.28 -21.15
C ALA A 207 5.08 -19.43 -21.53
N SER A 208 4.90 -18.29 -22.20
CA SER A 208 5.99 -17.35 -22.49
C SER A 208 6.29 -16.37 -21.36
N VAL A 209 5.48 -16.37 -20.28
CA VAL A 209 5.64 -15.47 -19.13
C VAL A 209 6.68 -16.03 -18.18
N GLY A 210 7.73 -15.25 -17.93
CA GLY A 210 8.76 -15.61 -16.97
C GLY A 210 8.41 -15.15 -15.54
N VAL A 211 8.80 -15.92 -14.53
CA VAL A 211 8.52 -15.57 -13.12
C VAL A 211 9.16 -14.27 -12.68
N HIS A 212 10.26 -13.87 -13.30
CA HIS A 212 10.95 -12.60 -13.05
C HIS A 212 10.52 -11.46 -13.97
N ASP A 213 9.56 -11.69 -14.89
CA ASP A 213 8.97 -10.60 -15.65
C ASP A 213 8.25 -9.62 -14.71
N VAL A 214 8.28 -8.33 -15.05
CA VAL A 214 7.50 -7.31 -14.34
C VAL A 214 6.01 -7.55 -14.63
N VAL A 215 5.22 -7.68 -13.58
CA VAL A 215 3.77 -7.95 -13.68
C VAL A 215 2.94 -6.77 -13.20
N GLN A 216 3.52 -5.95 -12.31
CA GLN A 216 2.81 -4.82 -11.73
C GLN A 216 3.71 -3.59 -11.65
N MET A 217 3.12 -2.42 -11.91
CA MET A 217 3.69 -1.13 -11.54
C MET A 217 2.73 -0.40 -10.61
N GLN A 218 3.26 0.05 -9.46
CA GLN A 218 2.48 0.80 -8.48
C GLN A 218 3.07 2.18 -8.25
N TYR A 219 2.24 3.21 -8.36
CA TYR A 219 2.66 4.58 -8.09
C TYR A 219 2.74 4.83 -6.59
N THR A 220 3.93 5.24 -6.12
CA THR A 220 4.14 5.70 -4.75
C THR A 220 4.18 7.22 -4.72
N SER A 221 3.59 7.81 -3.67
CA SER A 221 3.71 9.24 -3.41
C SER A 221 5.16 9.55 -3.02
N GLY A 222 5.94 9.99 -3.99
CA GLY A 222 7.28 10.51 -3.73
C GLY A 222 7.20 11.76 -2.84
N THR A 223 8.20 11.92 -1.97
CA THR A 223 8.32 13.11 -1.11
C THR A 223 8.91 14.31 -1.83
N THR A 224 9.27 14.13 -3.10
CA THR A 224 9.97 15.13 -3.94
C THR A 224 9.12 15.58 -5.13
N GLY A 225 7.78 15.43 -5.13
CA GLY A 225 6.88 15.94 -6.16
C GLY A 225 6.08 14.87 -6.88
N PHE A 226 6.57 14.32 -8.00
CA PHE A 226 5.79 13.39 -8.82
C PHE A 226 5.86 11.94 -8.33
N PRO A 227 4.76 11.17 -8.46
CA PRO A 227 4.74 9.74 -8.12
C PRO A 227 5.74 8.93 -8.94
N LYS A 228 6.34 7.91 -8.32
CA LYS A 228 7.28 6.98 -8.96
C LYS A 228 6.61 5.63 -9.17
N ALA A 229 6.72 5.06 -10.37
CA ALA A 229 6.16 3.74 -10.71
C ALA A 229 7.13 2.62 -10.30
N VAL A 230 6.84 1.93 -9.21
CA VAL A 230 7.61 0.80 -8.68
C VAL A 230 7.32 -0.45 -9.48
N MET A 231 8.35 -1.09 -10.05
CA MET A 231 8.22 -2.32 -10.84
C MET A 231 8.36 -3.57 -9.97
N LEU A 232 7.32 -4.42 -9.95
CA LEU A 232 7.23 -5.66 -9.18
C LEU A 232 7.10 -6.88 -10.10
N THR A 233 7.74 -8.01 -9.72
CA THR A 233 7.73 -9.25 -10.50
C THR A 233 6.68 -10.24 -10.01
N HIS A 234 6.35 -11.25 -10.85
CA HIS A 234 5.54 -12.39 -10.40
C HIS A 234 6.18 -13.10 -9.21
N HIS A 235 7.50 -13.33 -9.29
CA HIS A 235 8.27 -13.98 -8.23
C HIS A 235 8.15 -13.25 -6.89
N SER A 236 8.31 -11.93 -6.88
CA SER A 236 8.21 -11.15 -5.64
C SER A 236 6.79 -11.18 -5.04
N LEU A 237 5.74 -11.04 -5.89
CA LEU A 237 4.34 -11.04 -5.42
C LEU A 237 3.92 -12.42 -4.86
N VAL A 238 4.21 -13.51 -5.58
CA VAL A 238 3.81 -14.87 -5.16
C VAL A 238 4.55 -15.27 -3.88
N ASN A 239 5.85 -15.01 -3.79
CA ASN A 239 6.63 -15.34 -2.61
C ASN A 239 6.30 -14.47 -1.41
N GLN A 240 5.97 -13.19 -1.64
CA GLN A 240 5.50 -12.33 -0.55
C GLN A 240 4.20 -12.86 0.07
N ALA A 241 3.25 -13.33 -0.77
CA ALA A 241 2.03 -13.96 -0.30
C ALA A 241 2.34 -15.25 0.47
N HIS A 242 3.22 -16.10 -0.08
CA HIS A 242 3.65 -17.33 0.58
C HIS A 242 4.22 -17.09 1.98
N ILE A 243 5.19 -16.20 2.09
CA ILE A 243 5.91 -15.96 3.33
C ILE A 243 5.04 -15.25 4.38
N ALA A 244 4.30 -14.20 3.98
CA ALA A 244 3.46 -13.47 4.92
C ALA A 244 2.30 -14.32 5.45
N CYS A 245 1.65 -15.09 4.59
CA CYS A 245 0.56 -15.99 5.01
C CYS A 245 1.08 -17.14 5.90
N SER A 246 2.24 -17.72 5.59
CA SER A 246 2.87 -18.75 6.41
C SER A 246 3.26 -18.22 7.79
N ARG A 247 3.87 -17.01 7.87
CA ARG A 247 4.22 -16.33 9.13
C ARG A 247 2.97 -16.03 9.96
N GLY A 248 1.87 -15.66 9.29
CA GLY A 248 0.56 -15.45 9.90
C GLY A 248 -0.22 -16.73 10.21
N ALA A 249 0.33 -17.92 9.95
CA ALA A 249 -0.34 -19.21 10.12
C ALA A 249 -1.76 -19.25 9.49
N LEU A 250 -1.95 -18.52 8.38
CA LEU A 250 -3.22 -18.49 7.65
C LEU A 250 -3.38 -19.75 6.81
N SER A 251 -4.62 -20.14 6.58
CA SER A 251 -4.96 -21.37 5.87
C SER A 251 -5.95 -21.14 4.72
N ALA A 252 -6.17 -22.20 3.95
CA ALA A 252 -7.19 -22.22 2.91
C ALA A 252 -8.62 -22.02 3.45
N ASP A 253 -8.86 -22.29 4.73
CA ASP A 253 -10.20 -22.17 5.33
C ASP A 253 -10.57 -20.73 5.70
N GLU A 254 -9.68 -19.78 5.48
CA GLU A 254 -9.97 -18.38 5.76
C GLU A 254 -11.11 -17.85 4.89
N ARG A 255 -11.94 -17.01 5.51
CA ARG A 255 -12.92 -16.15 4.85
C ARG A 255 -12.44 -14.71 5.03
N TYR A 256 -11.81 -14.21 3.99
CA TYR A 256 -11.03 -12.98 4.04
C TYR A 256 -11.89 -11.76 3.68
N VAL A 257 -12.34 -11.02 4.69
CA VAL A 257 -13.08 -9.75 4.53
C VAL A 257 -12.10 -8.59 4.58
N THR A 258 -12.03 -7.76 3.55
CA THR A 258 -11.11 -6.62 3.52
C THR A 258 -11.59 -5.46 2.66
N SER A 259 -11.22 -4.25 3.04
CA SER A 259 -11.45 -3.01 2.29
C SER A 259 -10.16 -2.34 1.84
N MET A 260 -9.03 -3.04 1.90
CA MET A 260 -7.75 -2.48 1.44
C MET A 260 -7.83 -2.10 -0.03
N PRO A 261 -7.46 -0.84 -0.39
CA PRO A 261 -7.59 -0.36 -1.76
C PRO A 261 -6.72 -1.15 -2.73
N TYR A 262 -7.28 -1.66 -3.82
CA TYR A 262 -6.55 -2.48 -4.79
C TYR A 262 -5.44 -1.71 -5.53
N PHE A 263 -5.54 -0.40 -5.66
CA PHE A 263 -4.47 0.40 -6.25
C PHE A 263 -3.20 0.50 -5.38
N HIS A 264 -3.25 0.03 -4.14
CA HIS A 264 -2.14 -0.02 -3.19
C HIS A 264 -1.68 -1.46 -2.98
N ILE A 265 -0.38 -1.68 -2.69
CA ILE A 265 0.20 -3.02 -2.48
C ILE A 265 -0.55 -3.85 -1.42
N ALA A 266 -1.07 -3.22 -0.37
CA ALA A 266 -1.86 -3.89 0.64
C ALA A 266 -3.24 -4.38 0.14
N GLY A 267 -3.72 -3.89 -1.00
CA GLY A 267 -4.93 -4.36 -1.66
C GLY A 267 -4.62 -5.35 -2.78
N SER A 268 -3.85 -4.99 -3.82
CA SER A 268 -3.54 -5.89 -4.92
C SER A 268 -2.84 -7.17 -4.43
N LEU A 269 -1.72 -7.04 -3.77
CA LEU A 269 -1.03 -8.18 -3.17
C LEU A 269 -1.76 -8.70 -1.92
N GLY A 270 -1.98 -7.81 -0.93
CA GLY A 270 -2.46 -8.21 0.40
C GLY A 270 -3.89 -8.73 0.43
N ALA A 271 -4.73 -8.43 -0.58
CA ALA A 271 -6.05 -9.05 -0.71
C ALA A 271 -6.07 -10.11 -1.83
N ILE A 272 -5.80 -9.72 -3.08
CA ILE A 272 -6.00 -10.57 -4.25
C ILE A 272 -4.99 -11.72 -4.25
N VAL A 273 -3.69 -11.42 -4.17
CA VAL A 273 -2.65 -12.47 -4.27
C VAL A 273 -2.61 -13.33 -3.00
N TYR A 274 -2.84 -12.76 -1.79
CA TYR A 274 -2.90 -13.54 -0.55
C TYR A 274 -4.05 -14.56 -0.59
N SER A 275 -5.26 -14.11 -0.96
CA SER A 275 -6.41 -15.02 -1.04
C SER A 275 -6.21 -16.12 -2.09
N LEU A 276 -5.64 -15.76 -3.23
CA LEU A 276 -5.31 -16.70 -4.28
C LEU A 276 -4.25 -17.71 -3.83
N PHE A 277 -3.17 -17.24 -3.19
CA PHE A 277 -2.12 -18.09 -2.66
C PHE A 277 -2.66 -19.11 -1.63
N LEU A 278 -3.48 -18.66 -0.71
CA LEU A 278 -4.12 -19.51 0.29
C LEU A 278 -5.15 -20.48 -0.33
N GLY A 279 -5.76 -20.14 -1.45
CA GLY A 279 -6.93 -20.84 -1.95
C GLY A 279 -8.15 -20.63 -1.03
N CYS A 280 -8.28 -19.47 -0.40
CA CYS A 280 -9.35 -19.09 0.51
C CYS A 280 -10.44 -18.25 -0.19
N THR A 281 -11.50 -17.87 0.52
CA THR A 281 -12.57 -17.01 -0.03
C THR A 281 -12.25 -15.55 0.22
N LEU A 282 -12.12 -14.75 -0.84
CA LEU A 282 -11.99 -13.29 -0.77
C LEU A 282 -13.37 -12.63 -0.77
N ILE A 283 -13.61 -11.74 0.19
CA ILE A 283 -14.86 -11.00 0.40
C ILE A 283 -14.52 -9.51 0.50
N PRO A 284 -14.31 -8.84 -0.64
CA PRO A 284 -13.84 -7.46 -0.62
C PRO A 284 -14.98 -6.46 -0.43
N LEU A 285 -14.64 -5.33 0.18
CA LEU A 285 -15.48 -4.14 0.12
C LEU A 285 -15.06 -3.27 -1.07
N ILE A 286 -16.04 -2.73 -1.80
CA ILE A 286 -15.80 -1.79 -2.92
C ILE A 286 -15.04 -0.55 -2.44
N ALA A 287 -15.38 -0.07 -1.24
CA ALA A 287 -14.69 0.97 -0.51
C ALA A 287 -14.88 0.76 0.99
N PHE A 288 -13.99 1.32 1.81
CA PHE A 288 -14.13 1.19 3.26
C PHE A 288 -15.40 1.89 3.77
N ASP A 289 -16.25 1.10 4.42
CA ASP A 289 -17.37 1.50 5.23
C ASP A 289 -17.39 0.62 6.48
N PRO A 290 -17.26 1.16 7.70
CA PRO A 290 -17.17 0.35 8.91
C PRO A 290 -18.44 -0.45 9.21
N ALA A 291 -19.63 0.06 8.89
CA ALA A 291 -20.88 -0.67 9.09
C ALA A 291 -20.98 -1.86 8.14
N LYS A 292 -20.65 -1.64 6.84
CA LYS A 292 -20.66 -2.70 5.83
C LYS A 292 -19.63 -3.77 6.13
N GLN A 293 -18.44 -3.38 6.62
CA GLN A 293 -17.40 -4.35 6.97
C GLN A 293 -17.83 -5.22 8.17
N LEU A 294 -18.46 -4.63 9.19
CA LEU A 294 -19.02 -5.37 10.33
C LEU A 294 -20.14 -6.33 9.89
N GLU A 295 -21.06 -5.87 9.01
CA GLU A 295 -22.10 -6.71 8.40
C GLU A 295 -21.51 -7.92 7.66
N LEU A 296 -20.48 -7.70 6.84
CA LEU A 296 -19.85 -8.78 6.06
C LEU A 296 -19.10 -9.78 6.95
N PHE A 297 -18.46 -9.34 8.05
CA PHE A 297 -17.88 -10.27 9.02
C PHE A 297 -18.92 -11.20 9.61
N GLU A 298 -20.08 -10.67 10.03
CA GLU A 298 -21.15 -11.49 10.58
C GLU A 298 -21.76 -12.41 9.52
N LYS A 299 -22.21 -11.84 8.41
CA LYS A 299 -22.96 -12.53 7.35
C LYS A 299 -22.13 -13.61 6.68
N GLU A 300 -20.90 -13.29 6.31
CA GLU A 300 -20.00 -14.19 5.60
C GLU A 300 -19.09 -14.98 6.55
N LYS A 301 -19.24 -14.83 7.87
CA LYS A 301 -18.39 -15.46 8.89
C LYS A 301 -16.92 -15.23 8.64
N GLY A 302 -16.55 -13.96 8.39
CA GLY A 302 -15.18 -13.58 8.11
C GLY A 302 -14.24 -13.98 9.24
N THR A 303 -13.11 -14.62 8.89
CA THR A 303 -12.14 -15.14 9.86
C THR A 303 -10.85 -14.33 9.91
N PHE A 304 -10.53 -13.65 8.82
CA PHE A 304 -9.31 -12.89 8.62
C PHE A 304 -9.60 -11.51 8.00
N THR A 305 -8.77 -10.54 8.35
CA THR A 305 -8.72 -9.23 7.68
C THR A 305 -7.32 -8.64 7.63
N PHE A 306 -7.04 -7.86 6.59
CA PHE A 306 -5.95 -6.90 6.58
C PHE A 306 -6.58 -5.51 6.64
N ALA A 307 -6.25 -4.71 7.65
CA ALA A 307 -6.81 -3.38 7.85
C ALA A 307 -5.78 -2.45 8.52
N VAL A 308 -5.74 -1.19 8.12
CA VAL A 308 -4.92 -0.18 8.80
C VAL A 308 -5.54 0.20 10.16
N PRO A 309 -4.74 0.70 11.12
CA PRO A 309 -5.24 1.00 12.47
C PRO A 309 -6.46 1.94 12.49
N THR A 310 -6.53 2.92 11.60
CA THR A 310 -7.67 3.84 11.50
C THR A 310 -8.98 3.15 11.12
N MET A 311 -8.91 2.11 10.27
CA MET A 311 -10.08 1.29 9.93
C MET A 311 -10.53 0.45 11.12
N LEU A 312 -9.59 -0.14 11.86
CA LEU A 312 -9.87 -0.91 13.08
C LEU A 312 -10.53 -0.03 14.14
N VAL A 313 -10.00 1.15 14.38
CA VAL A 313 -10.57 2.14 15.31
C VAL A 313 -11.97 2.58 14.88
N ALA A 314 -12.19 2.81 13.58
CA ALA A 314 -13.51 3.17 13.06
C ALA A 314 -14.56 2.06 13.27
N MET A 315 -14.17 0.80 13.07
CA MET A 315 -15.04 -0.35 13.36
C MET A 315 -15.34 -0.48 14.85
N LEU A 316 -14.31 -0.44 15.73
CA LEU A 316 -14.47 -0.56 17.18
C LEU A 316 -15.34 0.54 17.78
N ASN A 317 -15.28 1.75 17.24
CA ASN A 317 -16.08 2.90 17.68
C ASN A 317 -17.41 3.06 16.95
N HIS A 318 -17.76 2.13 16.05
CA HIS A 318 -19.04 2.22 15.35
C HIS A 318 -20.22 2.09 16.32
N PRO A 319 -21.25 2.97 16.28
CA PRO A 319 -22.35 2.96 17.24
C PRO A 319 -23.08 1.61 17.34
N ARG A 320 -23.18 0.90 16.23
CA ARG A 320 -23.82 -0.41 16.13
C ARG A 320 -22.86 -1.60 16.32
N PHE A 321 -21.62 -1.38 16.74
CA PHE A 321 -20.63 -2.44 16.89
C PHE A 321 -21.13 -3.65 17.68
N ALA A 322 -21.83 -3.40 18.79
CA ALA A 322 -22.34 -4.45 19.67
C ALA A 322 -23.52 -5.28 19.08
N GLU A 323 -24.10 -4.85 17.95
CA GLU A 323 -25.16 -5.57 17.27
C GLU A 323 -24.63 -6.71 16.40
N PHE A 324 -23.33 -6.71 16.04
CA PHE A 324 -22.74 -7.68 15.13
C PHE A 324 -22.01 -8.80 15.87
N ASN A 325 -22.20 -10.03 15.39
CA ASN A 325 -21.47 -11.19 15.88
C ASN A 325 -20.14 -11.36 15.12
N LEU A 326 -19.05 -10.96 15.74
CA LEU A 326 -17.69 -11.02 15.17
C LEU A 326 -16.87 -12.22 15.67
N SER A 327 -17.49 -13.20 16.31
CA SER A 327 -16.80 -14.34 16.94
C SER A 327 -16.03 -15.24 15.97
N SER A 328 -16.31 -15.15 14.67
CA SER A 328 -15.56 -15.83 13.60
C SER A 328 -14.21 -15.17 13.30
N LEU A 329 -14.05 -13.86 13.49
CA LEU A 329 -12.81 -13.15 13.21
C LEU A 329 -11.74 -13.55 14.23
N LYS A 330 -10.62 -14.08 13.73
CA LYS A 330 -9.51 -14.61 14.56
C LYS A 330 -8.20 -13.88 14.30
N ASN A 331 -7.93 -13.57 13.05
CA ASN A 331 -6.64 -13.11 12.59
C ASN A 331 -6.75 -11.73 11.94
N ILE A 332 -5.87 -10.79 12.32
CA ILE A 332 -5.82 -9.45 11.76
C ILE A 332 -4.38 -9.14 11.38
N PHE A 333 -4.13 -8.83 10.10
CA PHE A 333 -2.91 -8.13 9.71
C PHE A 333 -3.15 -6.63 9.78
N THR A 334 -2.19 -5.91 10.34
CA THR A 334 -2.26 -4.45 10.44
C THR A 334 -0.87 -3.84 10.33
N GLY A 335 -0.80 -2.56 9.99
CA GLY A 335 0.47 -1.87 9.80
C GLY A 335 0.30 -0.54 9.08
N ALA A 336 1.31 -0.13 8.34
CA ALA A 336 1.42 1.17 7.67
C ALA A 336 1.60 2.38 8.61
N THR A 337 1.11 2.30 9.84
CA THR A 337 1.29 3.26 10.94
C THR A 337 1.42 2.50 12.27
N PRO A 338 1.98 3.11 13.34
CA PRO A 338 2.01 2.48 14.65
C PRO A 338 0.62 2.08 15.16
N VAL A 339 0.54 0.91 15.80
CA VAL A 339 -0.70 0.38 16.38
C VAL A 339 -0.66 0.55 17.90
N PRO A 340 -1.50 1.38 18.51
CA PRO A 340 -1.50 1.55 19.96
C PRO A 340 -1.88 0.27 20.72
N VAL A 341 -1.25 0.03 21.86
CA VAL A 341 -1.57 -1.12 22.76
C VAL A 341 -3.08 -1.19 23.02
N VAL A 342 -3.69 -0.07 23.38
CA VAL A 342 -5.13 0.00 23.72
C VAL A 342 -6.03 -0.48 22.59
N VAL A 343 -5.63 -0.30 21.33
CA VAL A 343 -6.41 -0.78 20.17
C VAL A 343 -6.32 -2.31 20.08
N MET A 344 -5.14 -2.88 20.30
CA MET A 344 -4.94 -4.33 20.30
C MET A 344 -5.68 -5.01 21.48
N GLU A 345 -5.65 -4.40 22.66
CA GLU A 345 -6.44 -4.84 23.82
C GLU A 345 -7.93 -4.84 23.51
N GLN A 346 -8.46 -3.76 22.96
CA GLN A 346 -9.88 -3.67 22.57
C GLN A 346 -10.27 -4.71 21.53
N ILE A 347 -9.40 -4.99 20.55
CA ILE A 347 -9.62 -6.06 19.56
C ILE A 347 -9.70 -7.42 20.28
N LYS A 348 -8.75 -7.69 21.17
CA LYS A 348 -8.72 -8.96 21.92
C LYS A 348 -9.94 -9.12 22.82
N ASP A 349 -10.29 -8.10 23.57
CA ASP A 349 -11.37 -8.15 24.58
C ASP A 349 -12.76 -8.19 23.91
N ARG A 350 -12.97 -7.42 22.84
CA ARG A 350 -14.30 -7.22 22.25
C ARG A 350 -14.58 -8.14 21.05
N ILE A 351 -13.53 -8.64 20.37
CA ILE A 351 -13.65 -9.49 19.19
C ILE A 351 -13.08 -10.90 19.47
N GLY A 352 -12.02 -11.00 20.27
CA GLY A 352 -11.28 -12.24 20.52
C GLY A 352 -10.22 -12.55 19.44
N ALA A 353 -9.92 -11.57 18.58
CA ALA A 353 -8.94 -11.72 17.51
C ALA A 353 -7.52 -11.32 17.96
N ASP A 354 -6.52 -11.84 17.24
CA ASP A 354 -5.11 -11.47 17.40
C ASP A 354 -4.60 -10.65 16.22
N CYS A 355 -3.68 -9.72 16.51
CA CYS A 355 -3.05 -8.88 15.48
C CYS A 355 -1.63 -9.34 15.18
N SER A 356 -1.24 -9.27 13.91
CA SER A 356 0.14 -9.35 13.44
C SER A 356 0.51 -8.03 12.76
N ILE A 357 1.61 -7.41 13.20
CA ILE A 357 2.09 -6.15 12.63
C ILE A 357 2.93 -6.47 11.41
N VAL A 358 2.61 -5.81 10.28
CA VAL A 358 3.32 -5.95 9.01
C VAL A 358 3.96 -4.62 8.66
N PHE A 359 5.26 -4.60 8.39
CA PHE A 359 6.00 -3.41 7.99
C PHE A 359 6.78 -3.63 6.70
N GLY A 360 6.70 -2.67 5.82
CA GLY A 360 7.42 -2.57 4.57
C GLY A 360 6.86 -1.44 3.70
N MET A 361 7.20 -1.47 2.43
CA MET A 361 6.86 -0.43 1.46
C MET A 361 6.60 -1.06 0.09
N THR A 362 6.08 -0.29 -0.85
CA THR A 362 5.82 -0.81 -2.20
C THR A 362 7.11 -1.33 -2.85
N GLU A 363 8.21 -0.63 -2.64
CA GLU A 363 9.54 -0.97 -3.15
C GLU A 363 10.12 -2.29 -2.59
N THR A 364 9.50 -2.83 -1.53
CA THR A 364 9.83 -4.14 -0.94
C THR A 364 8.68 -5.15 -1.11
N THR A 365 7.85 -4.97 -2.12
CA THR A 365 6.69 -5.83 -2.38
C THR A 365 5.81 -6.01 -1.13
N GLY A 366 5.66 -4.96 -0.31
CA GLY A 366 4.74 -4.91 0.82
C GLY A 366 5.33 -5.16 2.20
N ALA A 367 6.09 -6.21 2.44
CA ALA A 367 6.61 -6.49 3.78
C ALA A 367 8.08 -6.91 3.80
N VAL A 368 8.82 -6.48 4.82
CA VAL A 368 10.18 -6.94 5.16
C VAL A 368 10.27 -7.44 6.58
N THR A 369 9.32 -7.04 7.44
CA THR A 369 9.17 -7.58 8.80
C THR A 369 7.73 -7.89 9.12
N GLN A 370 7.51 -8.84 10.03
CA GLN A 370 6.21 -9.20 10.53
C GLN A 370 6.30 -9.73 11.95
N SER A 371 5.40 -9.30 12.86
CA SER A 371 5.31 -9.82 14.21
C SER A 371 4.56 -11.15 14.26
N PHE A 372 4.81 -11.96 15.30
CA PHE A 372 4.02 -13.16 15.57
C PHE A 372 2.73 -12.81 16.32
N TYR A 373 1.71 -13.63 16.16
CA TYR A 373 0.49 -13.50 16.98
C TYR A 373 0.76 -13.68 18.47
N SER A 374 1.75 -14.51 18.81
CA SER A 374 2.18 -14.79 20.20
C SER A 374 2.97 -13.66 20.86
N ASP A 375 3.43 -12.65 20.10
CA ASP A 375 4.13 -11.52 20.69
C ASP A 375 3.20 -10.73 21.61
N SER A 376 3.74 -10.16 22.72
CA SER A 376 2.93 -9.32 23.61
C SER A 376 2.48 -8.03 22.93
N PHE A 377 1.42 -7.40 23.43
CA PHE A 377 0.92 -6.15 22.87
C PHE A 377 1.96 -5.03 22.95
N GLU A 378 2.75 -4.99 24.05
CA GLU A 378 3.84 -4.04 24.21
C GLU A 378 4.93 -4.25 23.14
N MET A 379 5.28 -5.51 22.85
CA MET A 379 6.25 -5.84 21.81
C MET A 379 5.73 -5.40 20.44
N LYS A 380 4.48 -5.71 20.10
CA LYS A 380 3.83 -5.32 18.85
C LYS A 380 3.69 -3.81 18.69
N ALA A 381 3.42 -3.08 19.78
CA ALA A 381 3.32 -1.62 19.75
C ALA A 381 4.68 -0.93 19.65
N ALA A 382 5.73 -1.53 20.22
CA ALA A 382 7.06 -0.96 20.24
C ALA A 382 7.90 -1.34 19.01
N THR A 383 7.55 -2.42 18.30
CA THR A 383 8.34 -2.96 17.17
C THR A 383 7.47 -3.27 15.97
N VAL A 384 8.13 -3.42 14.83
CA VAL A 384 7.49 -3.90 13.58
C VAL A 384 7.72 -5.40 13.33
N GLY A 385 8.14 -6.12 14.37
CA GLY A 385 8.41 -7.56 14.30
C GLY A 385 9.83 -7.91 13.87
N LEU A 386 9.98 -9.16 13.43
CA LEU A 386 11.23 -9.74 12.94
C LEU A 386 11.27 -9.74 11.41
N THR A 387 12.48 -9.72 10.87
CA THR A 387 12.75 -9.93 9.44
C THR A 387 12.06 -11.20 8.94
N ILE A 388 11.40 -11.11 7.77
CA ILE A 388 10.76 -12.27 7.14
C ILE A 388 11.80 -13.20 6.47
N PRO A 389 11.50 -14.49 6.26
CA PRO A 389 12.40 -15.43 5.56
C PRO A 389 12.93 -14.91 4.22
N HIS A 390 14.13 -15.33 3.86
CA HIS A 390 14.83 -14.96 2.62
C HIS A 390 15.07 -13.44 2.46
N THR A 391 15.13 -12.73 3.58
CA THR A 391 15.36 -11.28 3.62
C THR A 391 16.47 -10.97 4.61
N GLU A 392 17.35 -10.04 4.24
CA GLU A 392 18.36 -9.45 5.12
C GLU A 392 17.95 -8.01 5.46
N ILE A 393 18.22 -7.60 6.69
CA ILE A 393 18.09 -6.21 7.13
C ILE A 393 19.34 -5.80 7.88
N LYS A 394 19.86 -4.61 7.58
CA LYS A 394 20.86 -3.93 8.39
C LYS A 394 20.44 -2.50 8.71
N ILE A 395 20.92 -1.99 9.83
CA ILE A 395 20.75 -0.59 10.23
C ILE A 395 22.06 0.13 9.96
N VAL A 396 22.02 1.16 9.11
CA VAL A 396 23.21 1.85 8.59
C VAL A 396 23.21 3.30 9.07
N ASN A 397 24.35 3.76 9.56
CA ASN A 397 24.52 5.16 9.92
C ASN A 397 24.54 6.02 8.62
N PRO A 398 23.61 6.94 8.42
CA PRO A 398 23.53 7.72 7.18
C PRO A 398 24.72 8.63 6.92
N ALA A 399 25.48 8.99 7.97
CA ALA A 399 26.64 9.89 7.84
C ALA A 399 27.93 9.14 7.48
N THR A 400 28.11 7.90 7.97
CA THR A 400 29.35 7.13 7.76
C THR A 400 29.21 5.99 6.75
N GLY A 401 27.97 5.54 6.47
CA GLY A 401 27.70 4.34 5.66
C GLY A 401 28.01 3.01 6.36
N GLU A 402 28.37 3.05 7.66
CA GLU A 402 28.72 1.85 8.42
C GLU A 402 27.48 1.24 9.09
N THR A 403 27.48 -0.09 9.26
CA THR A 403 26.43 -0.78 10.02
C THR A 403 26.53 -0.41 11.51
N CYS A 404 25.42 0.06 12.07
CA CYS A 404 25.27 0.43 13.47
C CYS A 404 25.43 -0.76 14.43
N GLN A 405 25.69 -0.48 15.71
CA GLN A 405 25.52 -1.46 16.78
C GLN A 405 24.03 -1.62 17.11
N CYS A 406 23.65 -2.77 17.69
CA CYS A 406 22.30 -2.97 18.19
C CYS A 406 21.91 -1.88 19.20
N GLY A 407 20.70 -1.32 19.01
CA GLY A 407 20.18 -0.22 19.81
C GLY A 407 20.53 1.18 19.28
N GLU A 408 21.50 1.32 18.40
CA GLU A 408 21.78 2.59 17.71
C GLU A 408 20.78 2.86 16.59
N SER A 409 20.50 4.13 16.33
CA SER A 409 19.61 4.56 15.26
C SER A 409 20.38 4.73 13.95
N GLY A 410 19.81 4.21 12.87
CA GLY A 410 20.31 4.39 11.51
C GLY A 410 19.21 4.12 10.49
N GLU A 411 19.53 4.24 9.22
CA GLU A 411 18.62 3.91 8.13
C GLU A 411 18.49 2.39 8.00
N LEU A 412 17.23 1.91 7.85
CA LEU A 412 16.96 0.52 7.56
C LEU A 412 17.25 0.24 6.08
N TRP A 413 18.20 -0.65 5.83
CA TRP A 413 18.46 -1.19 4.49
C TRP A 413 18.03 -2.65 4.45
N THR A 414 17.43 -3.05 3.32
CA THR A 414 16.94 -4.43 3.15
C THR A 414 17.40 -5.02 1.83
N ARG A 415 17.65 -6.34 1.82
CA ARG A 415 18.02 -7.11 0.65
C ARG A 415 17.28 -8.44 0.64
N GLY A 416 16.75 -8.84 -0.52
CA GLY A 416 16.06 -10.12 -0.68
C GLY A 416 15.16 -10.17 -1.90
N TYR A 417 14.42 -11.28 -2.02
CA TYR A 417 13.53 -11.59 -3.15
C TYR A 417 12.42 -10.55 -3.37
N ALA A 418 12.07 -9.82 -2.31
CA ALA A 418 10.95 -8.88 -2.31
C ALA A 418 11.31 -7.49 -2.83
N ASN A 419 12.60 -7.18 -3.03
CA ASN A 419 13.02 -5.87 -3.52
C ASN A 419 12.54 -5.66 -4.96
N MET A 420 12.10 -4.42 -5.26
CA MET A 420 11.66 -4.01 -6.59
C MET A 420 12.76 -4.19 -7.64
N VAL A 421 12.37 -4.24 -8.91
CA VAL A 421 13.31 -4.16 -10.05
C VAL A 421 13.92 -2.75 -10.16
N GLY A 422 13.13 -1.74 -9.81
CA GLY A 422 13.47 -0.32 -9.89
C GLY A 422 12.23 0.53 -10.15
N TYR A 423 12.44 1.83 -10.40
CA TYR A 423 11.38 2.74 -10.83
C TYR A 423 11.37 2.84 -12.36
N TYR A 424 10.21 2.63 -12.96
CA TYR A 424 10.04 2.67 -14.42
C TYR A 424 10.45 4.03 -15.00
N ASN A 425 11.31 4.01 -16.03
CA ASN A 425 11.86 5.19 -16.70
C ASN A 425 12.55 6.21 -15.77
N MET A 426 13.06 5.75 -14.60
CA MET A 426 13.77 6.59 -13.63
C MET A 426 15.05 5.91 -13.12
N PRO A 427 16.05 5.67 -13.98
CA PRO A 427 17.26 4.92 -13.60
C PRO A 427 18.06 5.59 -12.46
N ASP A 428 18.17 6.92 -12.45
CA ASP A 428 18.89 7.64 -11.40
C ASP A 428 18.20 7.46 -10.03
N LYS A 429 16.87 7.57 -10.00
CA LYS A 429 16.10 7.34 -8.77
C LYS A 429 16.13 5.89 -8.32
N SER A 430 16.21 4.96 -9.25
CA SER A 430 16.41 3.54 -8.95
C SER A 430 17.76 3.31 -8.29
N ALA A 431 18.84 3.87 -8.83
CA ALA A 431 20.18 3.75 -8.28
C ALA A 431 20.37 4.46 -6.92
N GLU A 432 19.61 5.56 -6.66
CA GLU A 432 19.57 6.21 -5.34
C GLU A 432 18.91 5.31 -4.27
N THR A 433 17.97 4.43 -4.66
CA THR A 433 17.15 3.63 -3.74
C THR A 433 17.63 2.18 -3.63
N LEU A 434 18.15 1.62 -4.73
CA LEU A 434 18.65 0.24 -4.81
C LEU A 434 20.10 0.28 -5.28
N ASP A 435 21.03 -0.06 -4.40
CA ASP A 435 22.47 -0.03 -4.72
C ASP A 435 22.93 -1.24 -5.55
N ALA A 436 24.19 -1.19 -5.99
CA ALA A 436 24.80 -2.24 -6.83
C ALA A 436 24.93 -3.59 -6.11
N ASP A 437 24.95 -3.62 -4.79
CA ASP A 437 25.02 -4.83 -3.96
C ASP A 437 23.63 -5.40 -3.65
N GLY A 438 22.55 -4.79 -4.19
CA GLY A 438 21.16 -5.20 -4.02
C GLY A 438 20.52 -4.73 -2.73
N TRP A 439 21.14 -3.81 -1.98
CA TRP A 439 20.52 -3.21 -0.80
C TRP A 439 19.57 -2.10 -1.21
N LEU A 440 18.35 -2.21 -0.70
CA LEU A 440 17.33 -1.17 -0.84
C LEU A 440 17.36 -0.26 0.40
N HIS A 441 17.56 1.03 0.16
CA HIS A 441 17.60 2.10 1.15
C HIS A 441 16.15 2.54 1.40
N SER A 442 15.60 2.17 2.56
CA SER A 442 14.16 2.39 2.83
C SER A 442 13.78 3.86 3.06
N GLY A 443 14.75 4.69 3.46
CA GLY A 443 14.50 6.03 3.95
C GLY A 443 13.84 6.06 5.34
N ASP A 444 13.58 4.90 5.96
CA ASP A 444 13.05 4.80 7.31
C ASP A 444 14.20 4.63 8.32
N LEU A 445 14.16 5.40 9.39
CA LEU A 445 15.10 5.29 10.51
C LEU A 445 14.61 4.23 11.48
N ALA A 446 15.52 3.34 11.87
CA ALA A 446 15.20 2.20 12.73
C ALA A 446 16.31 1.93 13.76
N ARG A 447 15.97 1.11 14.75
CA ARG A 447 16.90 0.47 15.68
C ARG A 447 16.64 -1.03 15.67
N MET A 448 17.69 -1.82 15.63
CA MET A 448 17.59 -3.27 15.80
C MET A 448 17.93 -3.63 17.24
N ARG A 449 17.10 -4.42 17.88
CA ARG A 449 17.32 -4.98 19.22
C ARG A 449 18.26 -6.19 19.14
N PRO A 450 18.91 -6.59 20.26
CA PRO A 450 19.74 -7.80 20.28
C PRO A 450 19.01 -9.10 19.95
N ASP A 451 17.66 -9.13 20.09
CA ASP A 451 16.80 -10.25 19.74
C ASP A 451 16.32 -10.21 18.28
N GLY A 452 16.78 -9.24 17.48
CA GLY A 452 16.46 -9.07 16.06
C GLY A 452 15.18 -8.28 15.78
N TYR A 453 14.36 -7.95 16.78
CA TYR A 453 13.18 -7.11 16.60
C TYR A 453 13.58 -5.68 16.22
N ILE A 454 12.75 -5.06 15.36
CA ILE A 454 13.05 -3.75 14.78
C ILE A 454 12.05 -2.71 15.27
N ASN A 455 12.60 -1.58 15.78
CA ASN A 455 11.83 -0.39 16.14
C ASN A 455 11.98 0.65 15.05
N ILE A 456 10.90 1.15 14.48
CA ILE A 456 10.92 2.31 13.58
C ILE A 456 10.92 3.57 14.44
N VAL A 457 11.88 4.46 14.20
CA VAL A 457 12.07 5.70 14.98
C VAL A 457 11.78 6.97 14.18
N GLY A 458 11.56 6.84 12.87
CA GLY A 458 11.20 7.99 12.02
C GLY A 458 11.55 7.76 10.56
N ARG A 459 11.74 8.87 9.83
CA ARG A 459 12.24 8.87 8.47
C ARG A 459 13.48 9.72 8.35
N VAL A 460 14.41 9.32 7.50
CA VAL A 460 15.67 10.06 7.26
C VAL A 460 15.37 11.51 6.87
N LYS A 461 14.42 11.74 5.97
CA LYS A 461 14.03 13.07 5.49
C LYS A 461 13.16 13.90 6.44
N ASP A 462 12.50 13.24 7.41
CA ASP A 462 11.69 13.90 8.44
C ASP A 462 12.51 14.17 9.70
N MET A 463 13.74 13.64 9.76
CA MET A 463 14.67 13.91 10.86
C MET A 463 15.01 15.39 10.88
N ILE A 464 14.88 16.01 12.04
CA ILE A 464 15.15 17.43 12.24
C ILE A 464 16.59 17.56 12.74
N ILE A 465 17.39 18.37 12.05
CA ILE A 465 18.78 18.64 12.46
C ILE A 465 18.81 20.02 13.12
N ARG A 466 18.79 20.02 14.45
CA ARG A 466 18.76 21.25 15.25
C ARG A 466 20.10 21.48 15.95
N GLY A 467 20.86 22.45 15.46
CA GLY A 467 22.16 22.78 16.06
C GLY A 467 23.16 21.62 16.04
N GLY A 468 23.08 20.74 15.02
CA GLY A 468 23.92 19.54 14.89
C GLY A 468 23.38 18.29 15.64
N GLU A 469 22.26 18.41 16.37
CA GLU A 469 21.62 17.29 17.05
C GLU A 469 20.49 16.72 16.19
N ASN A 470 20.47 15.40 16.04
CA ASN A 470 19.41 14.69 15.31
C ASN A 470 18.20 14.48 16.21
N ILE A 471 17.06 15.02 15.81
CA ILE A 471 15.78 14.88 16.50
C ILE A 471 14.85 14.03 15.64
N TYR A 472 14.28 13.01 16.25
CA TYR A 472 13.36 12.08 15.60
C TYR A 472 11.90 12.45 15.93
N PRO A 473 11.11 12.96 14.96
CA PRO A 473 9.74 13.40 15.19
C PRO A 473 8.87 12.40 15.93
N ALA A 474 8.94 11.13 15.56
CA ALA A 474 8.10 10.07 16.14
C ALA A 474 8.30 9.91 17.66
N GLU A 475 9.48 10.20 18.19
CA GLU A 475 9.76 10.15 19.63
C GLU A 475 8.97 11.22 20.40
N ILE A 476 8.94 12.43 19.85
CA ILE A 476 8.21 13.55 20.46
C ILE A 476 6.70 13.37 20.26
N GLU A 477 6.27 12.88 19.10
CA GLU A 477 4.87 12.55 18.82
C GLU A 477 4.33 11.51 19.80
N ALA A 478 5.06 10.41 19.97
CA ALA A 478 4.68 9.36 20.93
C ALA A 478 4.65 9.88 22.38
N PHE A 479 5.56 10.78 22.75
CA PHE A 479 5.55 11.42 24.05
C PHE A 479 4.30 12.31 24.24
N LEU A 480 4.02 13.19 23.28
CA LEU A 480 2.88 14.10 23.36
C LEU A 480 1.52 13.38 23.32
N MET A 481 1.40 12.29 22.57
CA MET A 481 0.18 11.47 22.53
C MET A 481 -0.15 10.76 23.85
N ARG A 482 0.79 10.66 24.80
CA ARG A 482 0.50 10.18 26.16
C ARG A 482 -0.20 11.23 27.03
N HIS A 483 -0.19 12.50 26.61
CA HIS A 483 -0.86 13.56 27.35
C HIS A 483 -2.40 13.36 27.30
N PRO A 484 -3.13 13.43 28.44
CA PRO A 484 -4.54 13.04 28.52
C PRO A 484 -5.47 13.84 27.59
N LYS A 485 -5.12 15.09 27.27
CA LYS A 485 -5.91 16.01 26.46
C LYS A 485 -5.60 15.96 24.94
N ILE A 486 -4.50 15.29 24.54
CA ILE A 486 -4.07 15.23 23.13
C ILE A 486 -4.70 14.01 22.46
N ALA A 487 -5.34 14.23 21.29
CA ALA A 487 -5.83 13.17 20.44
C ALA A 487 -4.77 12.71 19.43
N GLU A 488 -4.00 13.68 18.88
CA GLU A 488 -2.97 13.42 17.88
C GLU A 488 -1.93 14.55 17.89
N ALA A 489 -0.67 14.20 17.65
CA ALA A 489 0.44 15.13 17.53
C ALA A 489 1.28 14.79 16.31
N GLN A 490 1.69 15.82 15.55
CA GLN A 490 2.62 15.70 14.44
C GLN A 490 3.77 16.69 14.64
N ILE A 491 4.99 16.23 14.42
CA ILE A 491 6.21 17.03 14.57
C ILE A 491 6.83 17.23 13.20
N VAL A 492 7.14 18.50 12.89
CA VAL A 492 7.84 18.87 11.66
C VAL A 492 9.01 19.81 11.96
N GLY A 493 10.08 19.69 11.19
CA GLY A 493 11.19 20.64 11.19
C GLY A 493 10.84 21.86 10.32
N ILE A 494 11.05 23.04 10.85
CA ILE A 494 10.93 24.29 10.10
C ILE A 494 12.30 24.98 10.03
N PRO A 495 12.63 25.70 8.95
CA PRO A 495 13.91 26.38 8.82
C PRO A 495 14.16 27.39 9.94
N ASP A 496 15.39 27.43 10.46
CA ASP A 496 15.86 28.41 11.44
C ASP A 496 17.26 28.91 11.05
N ALA A 497 17.44 30.21 11.01
CA ALA A 497 18.68 30.82 10.55
C ALA A 497 19.92 30.51 11.42
N PHE A 498 19.73 30.14 12.69
CA PHE A 498 20.80 29.86 13.63
C PHE A 498 20.98 28.37 13.90
N MET A 499 19.88 27.64 14.10
CA MET A 499 19.88 26.24 14.45
C MET A 499 19.82 25.30 13.24
N GLY A 500 19.70 25.84 12.02
CA GLY A 500 19.41 25.08 10.81
C GLY A 500 17.93 24.74 10.72
N GLU A 501 17.43 23.98 11.67
CA GLU A 501 16.00 23.69 11.83
C GLU A 501 15.54 23.85 13.28
N GLU A 502 14.25 24.13 13.44
CA GLU A 502 13.56 24.17 14.72
C GLU A 502 12.36 23.23 14.73
N VAL A 503 12.04 22.71 15.92
CA VAL A 503 10.94 21.78 16.13
C VAL A 503 9.62 22.52 16.23
N CYS A 504 8.65 22.18 15.40
CA CYS A 504 7.25 22.63 15.50
C CYS A 504 6.33 21.44 15.77
N ALA A 505 5.49 21.56 16.80
CA ALA A 505 4.46 20.58 17.16
C ALA A 505 3.08 21.06 16.68
N LEU A 506 2.40 20.26 15.86
CA LEU A 506 1.02 20.46 15.47
C LEU A 506 0.15 19.48 16.28
N ILE A 507 -0.81 20.03 17.02
CA ILE A 507 -1.58 19.30 18.04
C ILE A 507 -3.07 19.32 17.73
N ARG A 508 -3.68 18.14 17.71
CA ARG A 508 -5.13 17.99 17.72
C ARG A 508 -5.57 17.53 19.10
N LEU A 509 -6.44 18.31 19.71
CA LEU A 509 -6.98 18.02 21.03
C LEU A 509 -8.14 17.02 20.97
N LYS A 510 -8.40 16.34 22.07
CA LYS A 510 -9.64 15.56 22.23
C LYS A 510 -10.85 16.49 22.28
N PRO A 511 -12.03 16.04 21.87
CA PRO A 511 -13.25 16.85 21.92
C PRO A 511 -13.52 17.40 23.33
N GLY A 512 -13.74 18.72 23.42
CA GLY A 512 -14.03 19.40 24.70
C GLY A 512 -12.82 19.71 25.57
N GLU A 513 -11.61 19.29 25.19
CA GLU A 513 -10.39 19.58 25.95
C GLU A 513 -9.75 20.91 25.50
N ALA A 514 -9.05 21.54 26.43
CA ALA A 514 -8.25 22.73 26.18
C ALA A 514 -6.91 22.64 26.91
N VAL A 515 -5.87 23.11 26.25
CA VAL A 515 -4.50 23.22 26.80
C VAL A 515 -3.78 24.37 26.09
N THR A 516 -2.92 25.09 26.82
CA THR A 516 -2.16 26.19 26.24
C THR A 516 -0.79 25.72 25.72
N GLU A 517 -0.16 26.53 24.83
CA GLU A 517 1.20 26.27 24.37
C GLU A 517 2.20 26.22 25.53
N ASP A 518 2.04 27.10 26.54
CA ASP A 518 2.93 27.16 27.69
C ASP A 518 2.81 25.91 28.57
N GLU A 519 1.58 25.42 28.80
CA GLU A 519 1.37 24.15 29.52
C GLU A 519 2.05 22.97 28.83
N LEU A 520 1.92 22.85 27.49
CA LEU A 520 2.59 21.81 26.72
C LEU A 520 4.10 21.98 26.71
N ARG A 521 4.59 23.22 26.63
CA ARG A 521 6.02 23.54 26.67
C ARG A 521 6.63 23.14 28.01
N GLU A 522 6.00 23.48 29.13
CA GLU A 522 6.46 23.09 30.46
C GLU A 522 6.36 21.57 30.65
N HIS A 523 5.31 20.92 30.16
CA HIS A 523 5.21 19.47 30.15
C HIS A 523 6.38 18.81 29.39
N CYS A 524 6.74 19.32 28.23
CA CYS A 524 7.89 18.85 27.47
C CYS A 524 9.21 19.09 28.22
N LYS A 525 9.45 20.29 28.75
CA LYS A 525 10.69 20.63 29.49
C LYS A 525 10.92 19.74 30.69
N ALA A 526 9.84 19.34 31.36
CA ALA A 526 9.92 18.47 32.53
C ALA A 526 10.25 17.01 32.22
N ASN A 527 10.00 16.55 30.98
CA ASN A 527 9.98 15.11 30.70
C ASN A 527 10.86 14.67 29.53
N ILE A 528 11.30 15.59 28.63
CA ILE A 528 12.16 15.25 27.49
C ILE A 528 13.40 16.15 27.44
N ALA A 529 14.44 15.69 26.74
CA ALA A 529 15.69 16.43 26.60
C ALA A 529 15.47 17.81 26.00
N ARG A 530 16.22 18.82 26.47
CA ARG A 530 16.02 20.24 26.12
C ARG A 530 16.01 20.51 24.60
N HIS A 531 16.88 19.84 23.83
CA HIS A 531 16.95 20.01 22.38
C HIS A 531 15.71 19.49 21.64
N LYS A 532 14.97 18.55 22.24
CA LYS A 532 13.74 17.96 21.69
C LYS A 532 12.48 18.78 21.98
N VAL A 533 12.55 19.75 22.90
CA VAL A 533 11.37 20.57 23.25
C VAL A 533 10.97 21.43 22.07
N PRO A 534 9.71 21.33 21.58
CA PRO A 534 9.24 22.13 20.46
C PRO A 534 9.34 23.63 20.77
N LYS A 535 9.87 24.40 19.82
CA LYS A 535 9.90 25.87 19.89
C LYS A 535 8.53 26.45 19.59
N HIS A 536 7.81 25.83 18.64
CA HIS A 536 6.49 26.27 18.22
C HIS A 536 5.47 25.17 18.47
N PHE A 537 4.28 25.59 18.90
CA PHE A 537 3.10 24.73 19.01
C PHE A 537 1.98 25.34 18.17
N ARG A 538 1.20 24.51 17.49
CA ARG A 538 0.03 24.90 16.70
C ARG A 538 -1.10 23.94 16.95
N PHE A 539 -2.29 24.46 17.18
CA PHE A 539 -3.49 23.65 17.30
C PHE A 539 -4.18 23.55 15.93
N ILE A 540 -4.54 22.33 15.55
CA ILE A 540 -5.13 22.02 14.25
C ILE A 540 -6.35 21.13 14.43
N GLU A 541 -7.39 21.34 13.64
CA GLU A 541 -8.61 20.52 13.69
C GLU A 541 -8.46 19.22 12.90
N THR A 542 -7.80 19.28 11.74
CA THR A 542 -7.61 18.13 10.83
C THR A 542 -6.23 18.15 10.23
N PHE A 543 -5.65 16.96 10.03
CA PHE A 543 -4.38 16.80 9.32
C PHE A 543 -4.61 16.48 7.84
N PRO A 544 -3.77 17.00 6.92
CA PRO A 544 -3.78 16.57 5.52
C PRO A 544 -3.32 15.11 5.43
N LEU A 545 -4.15 14.27 4.83
CA LEU A 545 -3.89 12.83 4.72
C LEU A 545 -3.68 12.40 3.28
N THR A 546 -2.86 11.37 3.08
CA THR A 546 -2.81 10.62 1.82
C THR A 546 -4.06 9.73 1.67
N ALA A 547 -4.28 9.17 0.49
CA ALA A 547 -5.34 8.18 0.25
C ALA A 547 -5.25 6.94 1.16
N SER A 548 -4.04 6.60 1.61
CA SER A 548 -3.78 5.51 2.56
C SER A 548 -3.88 5.93 4.03
N GLY A 549 -4.32 7.17 4.33
CA GLY A 549 -4.51 7.67 5.69
C GLY A 549 -3.24 8.15 6.40
N LYS A 550 -2.11 8.32 5.68
CA LYS A 550 -0.87 8.84 6.26
C LYS A 550 -0.85 10.37 6.24
N VAL A 551 -0.38 11.01 7.31
CA VAL A 551 -0.23 12.46 7.38
C VAL A 551 0.84 12.96 6.41
N GLN A 552 0.50 14.00 5.65
CA GLN A 552 1.40 14.65 4.68
C GLN A 552 2.21 15.76 5.39
N LYS A 553 3.29 15.37 6.07
CA LYS A 553 4.15 16.30 6.84
C LYS A 553 4.74 17.43 5.99
N PHE A 554 5.04 17.17 4.73
CA PHE A 554 5.57 18.19 3.82
C PHE A 554 4.54 19.33 3.60
N VAL A 555 3.24 19.00 3.49
CA VAL A 555 2.18 20.03 3.37
C VAL A 555 2.12 20.88 4.63
N LEU A 556 2.22 20.25 5.81
CA LEU A 556 2.24 20.96 7.09
C LEU A 556 3.47 21.85 7.21
N ARG A 557 4.64 21.38 6.79
CA ARG A 557 5.89 22.15 6.79
C ARG A 557 5.78 23.38 5.88
N ASP A 558 5.29 23.22 4.64
CA ASP A 558 5.13 24.30 3.68
C ASP A 558 4.13 25.36 4.15
N GLN A 559 3.05 24.93 4.82
CA GLN A 559 2.08 25.84 5.44
C GLN A 559 2.73 26.65 6.57
N LEU A 560 3.49 26.01 7.44
CA LEU A 560 4.19 26.68 8.55
C LEU A 560 5.27 27.66 8.08
N ILE A 561 6.03 27.30 7.03
CA ILE A 561 7.04 28.19 6.44
C ILE A 561 6.38 29.49 5.97
N LYS A 562 5.24 29.41 5.29
CA LYS A 562 4.47 30.57 4.84
C LYS A 562 3.86 31.35 6.01
N GLU A 563 3.23 30.65 6.96
CA GLU A 563 2.60 31.27 8.14
C GLU A 563 3.60 32.07 8.98
N LEU A 564 4.81 31.53 9.12
CA LEU A 564 5.86 32.12 9.96
C LEU A 564 6.79 33.07 9.19
N GLY A 565 6.58 33.26 7.86
CA GLY A 565 7.39 34.13 7.02
C GLY A 565 8.84 33.66 6.88
N LEU A 566 9.05 32.33 6.80
CA LEU A 566 10.37 31.69 6.79
C LEU A 566 10.87 31.36 5.38
N GLU A 567 10.20 31.81 4.32
CA GLU A 567 10.53 31.50 2.92
C GLU A 567 11.99 31.83 2.59
N ASN A 568 12.44 33.02 2.97
CA ASN A 568 13.82 33.46 2.74
C ASN A 568 14.85 32.60 3.48
N VAL A 569 14.50 32.08 4.67
CA VAL A 569 15.37 31.17 5.45
C VAL A 569 15.39 29.78 4.82
N ALA A 570 14.25 29.33 4.29
CA ALA A 570 14.13 28.03 3.59
C ALA A 570 14.96 28.00 2.29
N GLU A 571 15.14 29.14 1.62
CA GLU A 571 15.96 29.28 0.40
C GLU A 571 17.47 29.38 0.70
N MET A 572 17.86 29.68 1.93
CA MET A 572 19.27 29.66 2.35
C MET A 572 19.74 28.21 2.36
N LYS A 573 20.48 27.79 1.30
CA LYS A 573 21.17 26.51 1.32
C LYS A 573 22.16 26.53 2.47
N THR A 574 21.96 25.68 3.46
CA THR A 574 23.01 25.36 4.44
C THR A 574 24.20 24.79 3.67
N ALA A 575 25.34 25.44 3.76
CA ALA A 575 26.60 25.03 3.13
C ALA A 575 27.11 23.72 3.73
#